data_e84cf611494e761f291539829947971e
#
_entry.id   e84cf611494e761f291539829947971e
#
_cell.length_a   1.000
_cell.length_b   1.000
_cell.length_c   1.000
_cell.angle_alpha   90.00
_cell.angle_beta   90.00
_cell.angle_gamma   90.00
#
_symmetry.space_group_name_H-M   'P 1'
#
loop_
_entity.id
_entity.type
_entity.pdbx_description
1 polymer ?
#
loop_
_entity_poly.entity_id
_entity_poly.type
_entity_poly.pdbx_seq_one_letter_code
_entity_poly.pdbx_strand_id
1 'polypeptide(L)'
;MANTEKVRLNKYLSQAGICSRREADVLIEGGKVSVNGKIADPGMRVNDLDKITVEDKPVGHREKKVVLAYYKPVGVTCTEKDKHAQITIRDVVEYPVRVTYAGRLDRDSEGLLLLTNDGDLINGLMRAANFHEKEYLVRVNKPISRDFLKKMSDGMLLKDLNERTRPCFVKEEGKFVFRIILTQGLNRQIRWMCKTIGYGVISIKRVRVANILLGKLNPGDIRAVTGAELKELYYEVGKNASRPARPAWEKERQPAAKKEAQTGAAEPRVNGRIANAGMQRSGQNPAHRNAGGYAKTADRRQGTDGARKAEQRGTYRSTADSRTNGTYRSATDSRTNGTYRNGFRSGQTGAQKKRYE
;
A
#
# COMPACT_ATOMS: atom_id res chain seq x y z
N MET A 1 20.16 -2.06 -28.50
CA MET A 1 21.46 -1.74 -27.87
C MET A 1 21.51 -2.37 -26.48
N ALA A 2 22.63 -3.04 -26.12
CA ALA A 2 22.81 -3.61 -24.79
C ALA A 2 22.87 -2.50 -23.74
N ASN A 3 22.18 -2.71 -22.62
CA ASN A 3 22.22 -1.74 -21.52
C ASN A 3 23.46 -2.00 -20.66
N THR A 4 24.39 -1.05 -20.66
CA THR A 4 25.66 -1.11 -19.92
C THR A 4 25.54 -0.75 -18.43
N GLU A 5 24.36 -0.26 -17.99
CA GLU A 5 24.12 0.04 -16.59
C GLU A 5 24.14 -1.23 -15.73
N LYS A 6 25.07 -1.27 -14.75
CA LYS A 6 25.20 -2.41 -13.83
C LYS A 6 24.10 -2.41 -12.77
N VAL A 7 23.34 -3.49 -12.71
CA VAL A 7 22.33 -3.76 -11.69
C VAL A 7 22.72 -4.96 -10.83
N ARG A 8 22.11 -5.12 -9.65
CA ARG A 8 22.32 -6.34 -8.84
C ARG A 8 21.87 -7.56 -9.61
N LEU A 9 22.64 -8.65 -9.53
CA LEU A 9 22.38 -9.91 -10.26
C LEU A 9 20.97 -10.46 -9.98
N ASN A 10 20.49 -10.45 -8.74
CA ASN A 10 19.11 -10.85 -8.40
C ASN A 10 18.05 -9.97 -9.09
N LYS A 11 18.32 -8.67 -9.26
CA LYS A 11 17.44 -7.77 -10.03
C LYS A 11 17.48 -8.10 -11.51
N TYR A 12 18.68 -8.39 -12.05
CA TYR A 12 18.86 -8.76 -13.46
C TYR A 12 18.08 -10.05 -13.79
N LEU A 13 18.25 -11.11 -13.02
CA LEU A 13 17.54 -12.39 -13.22
C LEU A 13 16.01 -12.21 -13.17
N SER A 14 15.55 -11.36 -12.27
CA SER A 14 14.12 -11.03 -12.20
C SER A 14 13.64 -10.23 -13.41
N GLN A 15 14.44 -9.31 -13.94
CA GLN A 15 14.13 -8.51 -15.15
C GLN A 15 14.25 -9.33 -16.43
N ALA A 16 15.07 -10.38 -16.44
CA ALA A 16 15.15 -11.36 -17.51
C ALA A 16 14.04 -12.43 -17.45
N GLY A 17 13.08 -12.30 -16.53
CA GLY A 17 11.93 -13.20 -16.44
C GLY A 17 12.21 -14.56 -15.79
N ILE A 18 13.44 -14.84 -15.35
CA ILE A 18 13.85 -16.16 -14.85
C ILE A 18 13.12 -16.53 -13.55
N CYS A 19 13.14 -15.64 -12.55
CA CYS A 19 12.56 -15.90 -11.23
C CYS A 19 12.27 -14.60 -10.45
N SER A 20 11.72 -14.69 -9.25
CA SER A 20 11.62 -13.52 -8.36
C SER A 20 13.00 -13.18 -7.78
N ARG A 21 13.19 -11.94 -7.29
CA ARG A 21 14.47 -11.52 -6.68
C ARG A 21 14.88 -12.40 -5.50
N ARG A 22 13.91 -12.84 -4.67
CA ARG A 22 14.17 -13.74 -3.53
C ARG A 22 14.57 -15.15 -3.98
N GLU A 23 13.95 -15.65 -5.03
CA GLU A 23 14.34 -16.92 -5.64
C GLU A 23 15.73 -16.81 -6.27
N ALA A 24 16.04 -15.68 -6.91
CA ALA A 24 17.38 -15.42 -7.43
C ALA A 24 18.43 -15.40 -6.32
N ASP A 25 18.15 -14.78 -5.16
CA ASP A 25 19.06 -14.79 -4.01
C ASP A 25 19.35 -16.24 -3.56
N VAL A 26 18.33 -17.09 -3.46
CA VAL A 26 18.50 -18.52 -3.12
C VAL A 26 19.34 -19.27 -4.17
N LEU A 27 19.14 -19.00 -5.46
CA LEU A 27 19.92 -19.62 -6.54
C LEU A 27 21.40 -19.18 -6.50
N ILE A 28 21.65 -17.90 -6.21
CA ILE A 28 23.00 -17.34 -6.10
C ILE A 28 23.72 -17.94 -4.89
N GLU A 29 23.09 -17.92 -3.72
CA GLU A 29 23.62 -18.50 -2.48
C GLU A 29 23.87 -20.02 -2.60
N GLY A 30 23.04 -20.71 -3.38
CA GLY A 30 23.19 -22.14 -3.70
C GLY A 30 24.26 -22.46 -4.76
N GLY A 31 25.02 -21.47 -5.25
CA GLY A 31 26.05 -21.65 -6.27
C GLY A 31 25.52 -22.05 -7.65
N LYS A 32 24.23 -21.87 -7.92
CA LYS A 32 23.54 -22.27 -9.17
C LYS A 32 23.58 -21.20 -10.26
N VAL A 33 24.23 -20.06 -10.02
CA VAL A 33 24.34 -18.94 -10.96
C VAL A 33 25.81 -18.69 -11.26
N SER A 34 26.18 -18.60 -12.54
CA SER A 34 27.52 -18.21 -12.98
C SER A 34 27.49 -16.94 -13.80
N VAL A 35 28.53 -16.13 -13.67
CA VAL A 35 28.75 -14.90 -14.44
C VAL A 35 30.13 -14.96 -15.06
N ASN A 36 30.20 -14.88 -16.39
CA ASN A 36 31.46 -14.98 -17.16
C ASN A 36 32.27 -16.24 -16.82
N GLY A 37 31.59 -17.37 -16.57
CA GLY A 37 32.21 -18.67 -16.25
C GLY A 37 32.65 -18.84 -14.80
N LYS A 38 32.33 -17.88 -13.89
CA LYS A 38 32.63 -17.98 -12.45
C LYS A 38 31.33 -18.02 -11.66
N ILE A 39 31.33 -18.81 -10.58
CA ILE A 39 30.17 -18.83 -9.65
C ILE A 39 29.98 -17.42 -9.11
N ALA A 40 28.72 -16.98 -9.09
CA ALA A 40 28.36 -15.63 -8.71
C ALA A 40 28.27 -15.46 -7.18
N ASP A 41 28.80 -14.35 -6.68
CA ASP A 41 28.72 -13.98 -5.27
C ASP A 41 27.42 -13.23 -4.96
N PRO A 42 26.90 -13.33 -3.72
CA PRO A 42 25.79 -12.50 -3.25
C PRO A 42 26.10 -11.00 -3.39
N GLY A 43 25.17 -10.27 -3.99
CA GLY A 43 25.33 -8.82 -4.20
C GLY A 43 26.11 -8.42 -5.46
N MET A 44 26.61 -9.35 -6.25
CA MET A 44 27.26 -9.09 -7.53
C MET A 44 26.39 -8.20 -8.43
N ARG A 45 27.06 -7.34 -9.23
CA ARG A 45 26.40 -6.43 -10.18
C ARG A 45 26.82 -6.75 -11.60
N VAL A 46 25.83 -6.84 -12.48
CA VAL A 46 25.97 -7.26 -13.88
C VAL A 46 25.24 -6.31 -14.83
N ASN A 47 25.56 -6.40 -16.11
CA ASN A 47 24.86 -5.70 -17.19
C ASN A 47 24.57 -6.67 -18.37
N ASP A 48 24.04 -6.16 -19.48
CA ASP A 48 23.67 -6.98 -20.64
C ASP A 48 24.86 -7.52 -21.45
N LEU A 49 26.10 -7.14 -21.11
CA LEU A 49 27.32 -7.66 -21.74
C LEU A 49 27.87 -8.89 -21.01
N ASP A 50 27.45 -9.11 -19.76
CA ASP A 50 27.89 -10.26 -18.98
C ASP A 50 27.20 -11.55 -19.44
N LYS A 51 27.95 -12.62 -19.59
CA LYS A 51 27.43 -13.97 -19.86
C LYS A 51 26.97 -14.61 -18.56
N ILE A 52 25.64 -14.70 -18.39
CA ILE A 52 25.03 -15.21 -17.16
C ILE A 52 24.39 -16.57 -17.46
N THR A 53 24.61 -17.55 -16.58
CA THR A 53 23.91 -18.84 -16.62
C THR A 53 23.25 -19.14 -15.29
N VAL A 54 22.13 -19.86 -15.35
CA VAL A 54 21.42 -20.39 -14.18
C VAL A 54 21.24 -21.89 -14.39
N GLU A 55 21.78 -22.71 -13.51
CA GLU A 55 21.80 -24.18 -13.66
C GLU A 55 22.29 -24.57 -15.07
N ASP A 56 23.43 -23.96 -15.48
CA ASP A 56 24.12 -24.13 -16.77
C ASP A 56 23.31 -23.67 -18.01
N LYS A 57 22.12 -23.15 -17.83
CA LYS A 57 21.29 -22.59 -18.92
C LYS A 57 21.56 -21.10 -19.10
N PRO A 58 21.83 -20.64 -20.33
CA PRO A 58 22.09 -19.23 -20.58
C PRO A 58 20.87 -18.37 -20.26
N VAL A 59 21.10 -17.24 -19.61
CA VAL A 59 20.08 -16.23 -19.34
C VAL A 59 20.08 -15.23 -20.49
N GLY A 60 18.88 -14.96 -21.04
CA GLY A 60 18.69 -13.96 -22.08
C GLY A 60 18.83 -12.52 -21.57
N HIS A 61 18.68 -11.58 -22.47
CA HIS A 61 18.61 -10.16 -22.11
C HIS A 61 17.35 -9.86 -21.30
N ARG A 62 17.39 -8.70 -20.61
CA ARG A 62 16.24 -8.21 -19.86
C ARG A 62 15.04 -8.03 -20.79
N GLU A 63 13.88 -8.51 -20.35
CA GLU A 63 12.62 -8.39 -21.06
C GLU A 63 12.19 -6.92 -21.25
N LYS A 64 11.50 -6.63 -22.35
CA LYS A 64 10.89 -5.33 -22.56
C LYS A 64 9.94 -5.02 -21.41
N LYS A 65 9.98 -3.76 -20.95
CA LYS A 65 9.07 -3.31 -19.91
C LYS A 65 7.63 -3.30 -20.38
N VAL A 66 6.76 -3.91 -19.60
CA VAL A 66 5.32 -4.04 -19.85
C VAL A 66 4.55 -3.50 -18.66
N VAL A 67 3.47 -2.78 -18.93
CA VAL A 67 2.51 -2.35 -17.89
C VAL A 67 1.11 -2.69 -18.39
N LEU A 68 0.39 -3.45 -17.57
CA LEU A 68 -0.96 -3.92 -17.85
C LEU A 68 -1.93 -3.36 -16.82
N ALA A 69 -3.11 -3.01 -17.26
CA ALA A 69 -4.26 -2.72 -16.41
C ALA A 69 -5.13 -3.98 -16.34
N TYR A 70 -5.27 -4.54 -15.16
CA TYR A 70 -6.05 -5.73 -14.86
C TYR A 70 -7.22 -5.39 -13.95
N TYR A 71 -8.42 -5.87 -14.28
CA TYR A 71 -9.54 -5.82 -13.34
C TYR A 71 -9.50 -7.05 -12.46
N LYS A 72 -8.91 -6.94 -11.28
CA LYS A 72 -8.94 -8.01 -10.28
C LYS A 72 -10.37 -8.25 -9.78
N PRO A 73 -10.96 -9.42 -9.94
CA PRO A 73 -12.25 -9.74 -9.33
C PRO A 73 -12.10 -10.00 -7.82
N VAL A 74 -13.23 -10.01 -7.11
CA VAL A 74 -13.31 -10.51 -5.72
C VAL A 74 -12.93 -12.00 -5.70
N GLY A 75 -12.31 -12.46 -4.61
CA GLY A 75 -11.90 -13.85 -4.40
C GLY A 75 -10.43 -14.14 -4.77
N VAL A 76 -9.83 -13.38 -5.67
CA VAL A 76 -8.42 -13.53 -6.07
C VAL A 76 -7.52 -12.84 -5.06
N THR A 77 -6.50 -13.55 -4.58
CA THR A 77 -5.50 -13.03 -3.62
C THR A 77 -4.27 -12.48 -4.33
N CYS A 78 -3.84 -11.27 -3.96
CA CYS A 78 -2.60 -10.65 -4.47
C CYS A 78 -1.37 -11.28 -3.78
N THR A 79 -1.04 -12.50 -4.14
CA THR A 79 0.16 -13.23 -3.73
C THR A 79 0.66 -14.08 -4.89
N GLU A 80 1.95 -14.40 -4.90
CA GLU A 80 2.54 -15.34 -5.86
C GLU A 80 2.61 -16.76 -5.28
N LYS A 81 2.71 -16.87 -3.96
CA LYS A 81 2.84 -18.14 -3.22
C LYS A 81 2.16 -18.00 -1.87
N ASP A 82 0.97 -18.54 -1.74
CA ASP A 82 0.26 -18.66 -0.48
C ASP A 82 -0.47 -20.01 -0.45
N LYS A 83 -0.06 -20.88 0.46
CA LYS A 83 -0.64 -22.21 0.61
C LYS A 83 -2.12 -22.20 1.05
N HIS A 84 -2.57 -21.08 1.60
CA HIS A 84 -3.94 -20.90 2.08
C HIS A 84 -4.83 -20.12 1.09
N ALA A 85 -4.27 -19.58 0.02
CA ALA A 85 -5.02 -18.89 -1.01
C ALA A 85 -5.62 -19.91 -1.99
N GLN A 86 -6.95 -19.90 -2.14
CA GLN A 86 -7.64 -20.75 -3.12
C GLN A 86 -7.28 -20.37 -4.57
N ILE A 87 -7.21 -19.06 -4.85
CA ILE A 87 -6.91 -18.52 -6.16
C ILE A 87 -5.95 -17.34 -5.97
N THR A 88 -4.82 -17.36 -6.65
CA THR A 88 -3.81 -16.29 -6.63
C THR A 88 -3.81 -15.50 -7.93
N ILE A 89 -3.13 -14.35 -7.95
CA ILE A 89 -2.91 -13.59 -9.19
C ILE A 89 -2.21 -14.43 -10.25
N ARG A 90 -1.29 -15.31 -9.85
CA ARG A 90 -0.53 -16.15 -10.77
C ARG A 90 -1.41 -17.19 -11.49
N ASP A 91 -2.48 -17.64 -10.84
CA ASP A 91 -3.37 -18.65 -11.39
C ASP A 91 -4.33 -18.08 -12.43
N VAL A 92 -4.57 -16.76 -12.40
CA VAL A 92 -5.58 -16.10 -13.25
C VAL A 92 -4.99 -15.14 -14.28
N VAL A 93 -3.70 -14.84 -14.19
CA VAL A 93 -3.01 -13.93 -15.11
C VAL A 93 -1.99 -14.73 -15.92
N GLU A 94 -2.32 -14.97 -17.18
CA GLU A 94 -1.40 -15.56 -18.16
C GLU A 94 -0.91 -14.46 -19.10
N TYR A 95 0.40 -14.27 -19.18
CA TYR A 95 1.03 -13.28 -20.05
C TYR A 95 2.40 -13.79 -20.51
N PRO A 96 2.83 -13.50 -21.78
CA PRO A 96 4.08 -14.04 -22.33
C PRO A 96 5.33 -13.75 -21.54
N VAL A 97 5.39 -12.60 -20.86
CA VAL A 97 6.49 -12.26 -19.95
C VAL A 97 6.01 -12.27 -18.50
N ARG A 98 6.91 -12.62 -17.59
CA ARG A 98 6.59 -12.64 -16.17
C ARG A 98 6.28 -11.23 -15.66
N VAL A 99 5.05 -11.00 -15.23
CA VAL A 99 4.60 -9.75 -14.59
C VAL A 99 4.26 -9.98 -13.12
N THR A 100 4.35 -8.93 -12.32
CA THR A 100 3.90 -8.93 -10.93
C THR A 100 3.07 -7.68 -10.63
N TYR A 101 2.34 -7.67 -9.54
CA TYR A 101 1.41 -6.59 -9.21
C TYR A 101 2.09 -5.38 -8.59
N ALA A 102 1.71 -4.18 -9.06
CA ALA A 102 2.08 -2.90 -8.44
C ALA A 102 1.07 -2.54 -7.35
N GLY A 103 1.41 -2.86 -6.11
CA GLY A 103 0.51 -2.75 -4.97
C GLY A 103 -0.49 -3.91 -4.90
N ARG A 104 -1.22 -3.96 -3.81
CA ARG A 104 -2.18 -5.05 -3.55
C ARG A 104 -3.60 -4.51 -3.46
N LEU A 105 -4.54 -5.39 -3.75
CA LEU A 105 -5.94 -5.32 -3.35
C LEU A 105 -6.22 -6.52 -2.45
N ASP A 106 -7.05 -6.32 -1.43
CA ASP A 106 -7.52 -7.41 -0.58
C ASP A 106 -8.29 -8.44 -1.40
N ARG A 107 -8.39 -9.68 -0.91
CA ARG A 107 -9.17 -10.75 -1.54
C ARG A 107 -10.63 -10.35 -1.76
N ASP A 108 -11.21 -9.65 -0.78
CA ASP A 108 -12.59 -9.16 -0.74
C ASP A 108 -12.78 -7.77 -1.37
N SER A 109 -11.80 -7.30 -2.14
CA SER A 109 -11.84 -6.04 -2.88
C SER A 109 -11.60 -6.31 -4.37
N GLU A 110 -12.15 -5.45 -5.23
CA GLU A 110 -12.08 -5.59 -6.68
C GLU A 110 -11.54 -4.34 -7.37
N GLY A 111 -11.35 -4.41 -8.69
CA GLY A 111 -11.04 -3.28 -9.54
C GLY A 111 -9.60 -3.23 -10.05
N LEU A 112 -9.15 -2.06 -10.42
CA LEU A 112 -7.88 -1.84 -11.11
C LEU A 112 -6.68 -2.31 -10.30
N LEU A 113 -5.91 -3.23 -10.88
CA LEU A 113 -4.61 -3.66 -10.41
C LEU A 113 -3.61 -3.51 -11.57
N LEU A 114 -2.53 -2.77 -11.37
CA LEU A 114 -1.48 -2.67 -12.36
C LEU A 114 -0.55 -3.88 -12.22
N LEU A 115 -0.20 -4.50 -13.35
CA LEU A 115 0.75 -5.59 -13.44
C LEU A 115 1.93 -5.16 -14.31
N THR A 116 3.15 -5.48 -13.91
CA THR A 116 4.34 -5.06 -14.64
C THR A 116 5.55 -5.95 -14.31
N ASN A 117 6.53 -6.00 -15.21
CA ASN A 117 7.88 -6.53 -14.96
C ASN A 117 8.86 -5.42 -14.55
N ASP A 118 8.44 -4.15 -14.48
CA ASP A 118 9.27 -3.03 -14.05
C ASP A 118 9.21 -2.82 -12.54
N GLY A 119 10.16 -3.40 -11.80
CA GLY A 119 10.24 -3.25 -10.35
C GLY A 119 10.55 -1.82 -9.88
N ASP A 120 11.14 -0.97 -10.73
CA ASP A 120 11.41 0.43 -10.38
C ASP A 120 10.12 1.24 -10.44
N LEU A 121 9.25 0.97 -11.42
CA LEU A 121 7.90 1.53 -11.49
C LEU A 121 7.06 1.11 -10.27
N ILE A 122 7.11 -0.18 -9.88
CA ILE A 122 6.41 -0.66 -8.68
C ILE A 122 6.87 0.11 -7.44
N ASN A 123 8.18 0.23 -7.24
CA ASN A 123 8.74 0.95 -6.11
C ASN A 123 8.32 2.43 -6.11
N GLY A 124 8.36 3.07 -7.27
CA GLY A 124 7.93 4.46 -7.43
C GLY A 124 6.47 4.68 -7.05
N LEU A 125 5.57 3.84 -7.58
CA LEU A 125 4.13 3.92 -7.32
C LEU A 125 3.74 3.59 -5.87
N MET A 126 4.47 2.67 -5.22
CA MET A 126 4.07 2.13 -3.92
C MET A 126 4.65 2.86 -2.72
N ARG A 127 5.69 3.67 -2.91
CA ARG A 127 6.23 4.49 -1.81
C ARG A 127 5.20 5.52 -1.38
N ALA A 128 4.77 5.45 -0.12
CA ALA A 128 3.82 6.39 0.47
C ALA A 128 4.31 7.86 0.42
N ALA A 129 5.64 8.06 0.42
CA ALA A 129 6.26 9.38 0.28
C ALA A 129 6.00 10.05 -1.09
N ASN A 130 5.67 9.28 -2.12
CA ASN A 130 5.45 9.79 -3.48
C ASN A 130 4.01 10.27 -3.74
N PHE A 131 3.11 10.12 -2.79
CA PHE A 131 1.73 10.62 -2.84
C PHE A 131 0.91 10.21 -4.07
N HIS A 132 1.24 9.09 -4.72
CA HIS A 132 0.44 8.62 -5.86
C HIS A 132 -0.98 8.26 -5.44
N GLU A 133 -1.92 8.90 -6.10
CA GLU A 133 -3.34 8.76 -5.80
C GLU A 133 -3.88 7.39 -6.19
N LYS A 134 -4.75 6.87 -5.35
CA LYS A 134 -5.56 5.68 -5.60
C LYS A 134 -6.99 6.00 -5.28
N GLU A 135 -7.88 5.80 -6.23
CA GLU A 135 -9.28 6.18 -6.13
C GLU A 135 -10.17 4.95 -6.03
N TYR A 136 -11.12 5.03 -5.12
CA TYR A 136 -12.02 3.92 -4.81
C TYR A 136 -13.47 4.37 -4.77
N LEU A 137 -14.36 3.49 -5.24
CA LEU A 137 -15.80 3.51 -4.95
C LEU A 137 -16.05 2.51 -3.84
N VAL A 138 -16.71 2.96 -2.77
CA VAL A 138 -16.94 2.18 -1.56
C VAL A 138 -18.41 2.17 -1.22
N ARG A 139 -18.97 0.96 -1.06
CA ARG A 139 -20.36 0.76 -0.60
C ARG A 139 -20.36 0.38 0.87
N VAL A 140 -21.20 1.02 1.64
CA VAL A 140 -21.36 0.83 3.09
C VAL A 140 -22.78 0.42 3.47
N ASN A 141 -22.94 -0.08 4.67
CA ASN A 141 -24.18 -0.65 5.22
C ASN A 141 -25.15 0.38 5.80
N LYS A 142 -24.75 1.65 5.89
CA LYS A 142 -25.57 2.74 6.44
C LYS A 142 -25.59 3.92 5.46
N PRO A 143 -26.67 4.75 5.47
CA PRO A 143 -26.70 5.99 4.70
C PRO A 143 -25.54 6.91 5.05
N ILE A 144 -24.97 7.54 4.03
CA ILE A 144 -23.86 8.47 4.19
C ILE A 144 -24.40 9.80 4.70
N SER A 145 -23.75 10.34 5.75
CA SER A 145 -24.07 11.64 6.32
C SER A 145 -22.97 12.66 6.05
N ARG A 146 -23.26 13.95 6.20
CA ARG A 146 -22.24 15.01 6.12
C ARG A 146 -21.14 14.83 7.16
N ASP A 147 -21.49 14.37 8.37
CA ASP A 147 -20.53 14.06 9.45
C ASP A 147 -19.60 12.90 9.07
N PHE A 148 -20.16 11.85 8.43
CA PHE A 148 -19.35 10.76 7.87
C PHE A 148 -18.30 11.29 6.88
N LEU A 149 -18.73 12.08 5.88
CA LEU A 149 -17.83 12.62 4.86
C LEU A 149 -16.74 13.49 5.49
N LYS A 150 -17.09 14.34 6.45
CA LYS A 150 -16.14 15.19 7.17
C LYS A 150 -15.09 14.35 7.94
N LYS A 151 -15.53 13.40 8.76
CA LYS A 151 -14.64 12.53 9.55
C LYS A 151 -13.71 11.71 8.65
N MET A 152 -14.23 11.15 7.55
CA MET A 152 -13.42 10.41 6.60
C MET A 152 -12.38 11.29 5.91
N SER A 153 -12.70 12.54 5.57
CA SER A 153 -11.82 13.44 4.85
C SER A 153 -10.73 14.07 5.72
N ASP A 154 -10.97 14.30 7.02
CA ASP A 154 -10.03 14.97 7.92
C ASP A 154 -8.86 14.07 8.34
N GLY A 155 -8.97 12.77 8.06
CA GLY A 155 -8.06 11.77 8.55
C GLY A 155 -8.28 11.45 10.03
N MET A 156 -7.92 10.25 10.45
CA MET A 156 -8.18 9.75 11.79
C MET A 156 -7.08 8.84 12.31
N LEU A 157 -7.03 8.68 13.62
CA LEU A 157 -6.18 7.69 14.26
C LEU A 157 -6.89 6.32 14.19
N LEU A 158 -6.23 5.36 13.55
CA LEU A 158 -6.67 3.96 13.51
C LEU A 158 -6.03 3.23 14.69
N LYS A 159 -6.77 3.13 15.81
CA LYS A 159 -6.24 2.57 17.07
C LYS A 159 -5.69 1.16 16.90
N ASP A 160 -6.38 0.30 16.13
CA ASP A 160 -5.98 -1.09 15.88
C ASP A 160 -4.66 -1.21 15.09
N LEU A 161 -4.25 -0.19 14.36
CA LEU A 161 -3.00 -0.15 13.59
C LEU A 161 -1.94 0.77 14.24
N ASN A 162 -2.32 1.53 15.26
CA ASN A 162 -1.52 2.62 15.84
C ASN A 162 -0.98 3.61 14.79
N GLU A 163 -1.78 3.87 13.76
CA GLU A 163 -1.41 4.69 12.61
C GLU A 163 -2.44 5.79 12.36
N ARG A 164 -1.98 7.00 12.00
CA ARG A 164 -2.86 8.09 11.59
C ARG A 164 -3.00 8.13 10.07
N THR A 165 -4.25 8.18 9.58
CA THR A 165 -4.51 8.37 8.17
C THR A 165 -4.27 9.84 7.78
N ARG A 166 -3.78 10.04 6.56
CA ARG A 166 -3.68 11.38 5.97
C ARG A 166 -5.08 11.91 5.66
N PRO A 167 -5.29 13.22 5.70
CA PRO A 167 -6.46 13.83 5.09
C PRO A 167 -6.60 13.39 3.64
N CYS A 168 -7.84 13.21 3.18
CA CYS A 168 -8.11 12.67 1.85
C CYS A 168 -9.37 13.30 1.24
N PHE A 169 -9.52 13.17 -0.08
CA PHE A 169 -10.75 13.56 -0.75
C PHE A 169 -11.82 12.50 -0.54
N VAL A 170 -13.03 12.92 -0.13
CA VAL A 170 -14.20 12.05 0.02
C VAL A 170 -15.42 12.77 -0.53
N LYS A 171 -16.20 12.08 -1.38
CA LYS A 171 -17.42 12.60 -1.99
C LYS A 171 -18.50 11.55 -1.95
N GLU A 172 -19.73 11.97 -1.68
CA GLU A 172 -20.91 11.12 -1.84
C GLU A 172 -21.18 10.86 -3.32
N GLU A 173 -21.43 9.61 -3.69
CA GLU A 173 -21.81 9.17 -5.03
C GLU A 173 -23.22 8.53 -5.02
N GLY A 174 -23.84 8.41 -3.85
CA GLY A 174 -25.18 7.89 -3.64
C GLY A 174 -25.41 7.55 -2.17
N LYS A 175 -26.64 7.32 -1.79
CA LYS A 175 -27.09 7.11 -0.39
C LYS A 175 -26.19 6.18 0.45
N PHE A 176 -25.60 5.16 -0.18
CA PHE A 176 -24.74 4.14 0.46
C PHE A 176 -23.36 4.03 -0.20
N VAL A 177 -23.00 4.92 -1.12
CA VAL A 177 -21.77 4.84 -1.91
C VAL A 177 -21.02 6.16 -1.82
N PHE A 178 -19.73 6.07 -1.51
CA PHE A 178 -18.83 7.23 -1.56
C PHE A 178 -17.58 6.93 -2.38
N ARG A 179 -17.00 7.99 -2.90
CA ARG A 179 -15.71 8.03 -3.59
C ARG A 179 -14.67 8.51 -2.60
N ILE A 180 -13.50 7.86 -2.59
CA ILE A 180 -12.37 8.26 -1.76
C ILE A 180 -11.08 8.20 -2.57
N ILE A 181 -10.23 9.23 -2.43
CA ILE A 181 -8.91 9.28 -3.04
C ILE A 181 -7.85 9.27 -1.96
N LEU A 182 -7.00 8.24 -1.96
CA LEU A 182 -5.96 8.03 -0.97
C LEU A 182 -4.57 8.18 -1.60
N THR A 183 -3.65 8.83 -0.88
CA THR A 183 -2.22 8.94 -1.24
C THR A 183 -1.32 8.04 -0.40
N GLN A 184 -1.89 7.28 0.53
CA GLN A 184 -1.22 6.26 1.32
C GLN A 184 -1.94 4.91 1.14
N GLY A 185 -1.40 3.84 1.68
CA GLY A 185 -1.98 2.51 1.57
C GLY A 185 -1.67 1.68 2.80
N LEU A 186 -2.32 2.00 3.93
CA LEU A 186 -2.27 1.16 5.13
C LEU A 186 -3.06 -0.13 4.90
N ASN A 187 -2.70 -1.17 5.62
CA ASN A 187 -3.43 -2.44 5.54
C ASN A 187 -4.91 -2.23 5.84
N ARG A 188 -5.79 -2.60 4.89
CA ARG A 188 -7.26 -2.49 5.00
C ARG A 188 -7.75 -1.09 5.44
N GLN A 189 -7.04 -0.02 5.06
CA GLN A 189 -7.23 1.35 5.55
C GLN A 189 -8.70 1.81 5.49
N ILE A 190 -9.35 1.69 4.34
CA ILE A 190 -10.74 2.15 4.16
C ILE A 190 -11.69 1.40 5.11
N ARG A 191 -11.49 0.10 5.31
CA ARG A 191 -12.33 -0.70 6.20
C ARG A 191 -12.15 -0.30 7.66
N TRP A 192 -10.92 -0.02 8.09
CA TRP A 192 -10.64 0.49 9.43
C TRP A 192 -11.20 1.90 9.63
N MET A 193 -11.05 2.80 8.64
CA MET A 193 -11.63 4.15 8.71
C MET A 193 -13.15 4.08 8.89
N CYS A 194 -13.84 3.28 8.08
CA CYS A 194 -15.30 3.10 8.20
C CYS A 194 -15.68 2.49 9.56
N LYS A 195 -14.98 1.45 10.01
CA LYS A 195 -15.22 0.78 11.30
C LYS A 195 -15.09 1.77 12.47
N THR A 196 -14.06 2.64 12.46
CA THR A 196 -13.81 3.64 13.51
C THR A 196 -14.99 4.59 13.72
N ILE A 197 -15.75 4.87 12.65
CA ILE A 197 -16.93 5.75 12.71
C ILE A 197 -18.26 4.97 12.65
N GLY A 198 -18.22 3.67 12.91
CA GLY A 198 -19.40 2.80 13.08
C GLY A 198 -20.08 2.36 11.78
N TYR A 199 -19.35 2.33 10.64
CA TYR A 199 -19.85 1.86 9.35
C TYR A 199 -19.20 0.53 8.95
N GLY A 200 -20.00 -0.37 8.36
CA GLY A 200 -19.53 -1.60 7.74
C GLY A 200 -19.32 -1.42 6.24
N VAL A 201 -18.20 -1.87 5.71
CA VAL A 201 -17.92 -1.84 4.27
C VAL A 201 -18.49 -3.09 3.60
N ILE A 202 -19.37 -2.91 2.61
CA ILE A 202 -19.97 -3.98 1.81
C ILE A 202 -19.04 -4.33 0.63
N SER A 203 -18.60 -3.32 -0.15
CA SER A 203 -17.69 -3.54 -1.28
C SER A 203 -16.70 -2.38 -1.44
N ILE A 204 -15.53 -2.71 -2.01
CA ILE A 204 -14.50 -1.75 -2.39
C ILE A 204 -14.10 -2.05 -3.83
N LYS A 205 -14.20 -1.04 -4.68
CA LYS A 205 -13.78 -1.09 -6.08
C LYS A 205 -12.74 -0.01 -6.33
N ARG A 206 -11.49 -0.40 -6.68
CA ARG A 206 -10.47 0.58 -7.09
C ARG A 206 -10.66 0.94 -8.55
N VAL A 207 -10.90 2.21 -8.83
CA VAL A 207 -11.23 2.70 -10.18
C VAL A 207 -10.07 3.44 -10.85
N ARG A 208 -9.06 3.90 -10.07
CA ARG A 208 -7.89 4.60 -10.61
C ARG A 208 -6.63 4.33 -9.77
N VAL A 209 -5.49 4.31 -10.43
CA VAL A 209 -4.14 4.35 -9.83
C VAL A 209 -3.31 5.35 -10.63
N ALA A 210 -2.84 6.41 -10.00
CA ALA A 210 -2.21 7.56 -10.67
C ALA A 210 -3.10 8.06 -11.83
N ASN A 211 -2.59 8.14 -13.05
CA ASN A 211 -3.34 8.51 -14.26
C ASN A 211 -4.10 7.35 -14.92
N ILE A 212 -3.88 6.09 -14.49
CA ILE A 212 -4.50 4.92 -15.12
C ILE A 212 -5.89 4.68 -14.56
N LEU A 213 -6.88 4.62 -15.44
CA LEU A 213 -8.26 4.34 -15.12
C LEU A 213 -8.63 2.87 -15.37
N LEU A 214 -9.54 2.34 -14.56
CA LEU A 214 -10.18 1.04 -14.79
C LEU A 214 -10.93 1.02 -16.14
N GLY A 215 -11.61 2.13 -16.46
CA GLY A 215 -12.37 2.27 -17.70
C GLY A 215 -13.49 1.25 -17.82
N LYS A 216 -13.60 0.63 -19.03
CA LYS A 216 -14.65 -0.33 -19.40
C LYS A 216 -14.22 -1.80 -19.20
N LEU A 217 -13.12 -2.07 -18.49
CA LEU A 217 -12.72 -3.45 -18.20
C LEU A 217 -13.78 -4.16 -17.39
N ASN A 218 -14.07 -5.42 -17.74
CA ASN A 218 -14.88 -6.34 -16.94
C ASN A 218 -14.01 -7.09 -15.93
N PRO A 219 -14.58 -7.66 -14.86
CA PRO A 219 -13.83 -8.49 -13.93
C PRO A 219 -13.08 -9.63 -14.64
N GLY A 220 -11.77 -9.70 -14.44
CA GLY A 220 -10.88 -10.66 -15.11
C GLY A 220 -10.21 -10.15 -16.38
N ASP A 221 -10.68 -9.06 -16.98
CA ASP A 221 -10.09 -8.50 -18.19
C ASP A 221 -8.71 -7.89 -17.93
N ILE A 222 -7.84 -8.00 -18.94
CA ILE A 222 -6.51 -7.39 -18.99
C ILE A 222 -6.39 -6.55 -20.26
N ARG A 223 -5.81 -5.37 -20.16
CA ARG A 223 -5.37 -4.56 -21.29
C ARG A 223 -3.96 -4.04 -21.10
N ALA A 224 -3.24 -3.84 -22.17
CA ALA A 224 -2.01 -3.06 -22.14
C ALA A 224 -2.33 -1.59 -21.80
N VAL A 225 -1.46 -0.96 -21.01
CA VAL A 225 -1.50 0.49 -20.80
C VAL A 225 -1.03 1.17 -22.08
N THR A 226 -1.80 2.15 -22.58
CA THR A 226 -1.48 2.83 -23.84
C THR A 226 -0.18 3.61 -23.77
N GLY A 227 0.44 3.91 -24.91
CA GLY A 227 1.69 4.67 -24.96
C GLY A 227 1.57 6.06 -24.29
N ALA A 228 0.44 6.73 -24.45
CA ALA A 228 0.16 8.03 -23.82
C ALA A 228 0.02 7.90 -22.29
N GLU A 229 -0.81 6.94 -21.82
CA GLU A 229 -0.97 6.64 -20.39
C GLU A 229 0.38 6.26 -19.77
N LEU A 230 1.17 5.44 -20.46
CA LEU A 230 2.47 4.96 -19.98
C LEU A 230 3.48 6.11 -19.84
N LYS A 231 3.55 6.99 -20.84
CA LYS A 231 4.43 8.17 -20.80
C LYS A 231 4.10 9.06 -19.61
N GLU A 232 2.82 9.33 -19.38
CA GLU A 232 2.36 10.14 -18.25
C GLU A 232 2.64 9.45 -16.91
N LEU A 233 2.40 8.13 -16.81
CA LEU A 233 2.67 7.34 -15.60
C LEU A 233 4.15 7.42 -15.20
N TYR A 234 5.07 7.21 -16.13
CA TYR A 234 6.51 7.34 -15.86
C TYR A 234 6.92 8.76 -15.50
N TYR A 235 6.31 9.76 -16.15
CA TYR A 235 6.56 11.17 -15.82
C TYR A 235 6.12 11.50 -14.38
N GLU A 236 4.91 11.09 -13.97
CA GLU A 236 4.41 11.30 -12.61
C GLU A 236 5.29 10.59 -11.57
N VAL A 237 5.67 9.34 -11.82
CA VAL A 237 6.53 8.57 -10.93
C VAL A 237 7.91 9.20 -10.80
N GLY A 238 8.52 9.67 -11.89
CA GLY A 238 9.81 10.36 -11.90
C GLY A 238 9.76 11.70 -11.18
N LYS A 239 8.72 12.51 -11.44
CA LYS A 239 8.51 13.82 -10.82
C LYS A 239 8.31 13.71 -9.30
N ASN A 240 7.54 12.74 -8.85
CA ASN A 240 7.24 12.56 -7.43
C ASN A 240 8.41 11.94 -6.64
N ALA A 241 9.35 11.27 -7.32
CA ALA A 241 10.59 10.82 -6.68
C ALA A 241 11.49 11.99 -6.23
N SER A 242 11.37 13.13 -6.91
CA SER A 242 12.19 14.34 -6.64
C SER A 242 11.48 15.37 -5.77
N ARG A 243 10.15 15.35 -5.73
CA ARG A 243 9.33 16.30 -4.94
C ARG A 243 7.93 15.70 -4.73
N PRO A 244 7.51 15.36 -3.51
CA PRO A 244 6.15 14.88 -3.28
C PRO A 244 5.16 15.97 -3.70
N ALA A 245 4.42 15.72 -4.77
CA ALA A 245 3.36 16.61 -5.22
C ALA A 245 2.24 16.59 -4.18
N ARG A 246 1.85 17.76 -3.66
CA ARG A 246 0.62 17.87 -2.87
C ARG A 246 -0.55 17.46 -3.77
N PRO A 247 -1.47 16.61 -3.29
CA PRO A 247 -2.63 16.18 -4.04
C PRO A 247 -3.45 17.40 -4.55
N ALA A 248 -4.03 17.30 -5.74
CA ALA A 248 -4.79 18.38 -6.36
C ALA A 248 -5.93 18.89 -5.46
N TRP A 249 -6.61 17.98 -4.73
CA TRP A 249 -7.70 18.31 -3.79
C TRP A 249 -7.21 19.10 -2.56
N GLU A 250 -5.92 19.05 -2.19
CA GLU A 250 -5.36 19.85 -1.10
C GLU A 250 -5.23 21.33 -1.50
N LYS A 251 -5.14 21.61 -2.82
CA LYS A 251 -5.14 22.97 -3.37
C LYS A 251 -6.54 23.59 -3.36
N GLU A 252 -7.59 22.79 -3.47
CA GLU A 252 -8.98 23.24 -3.45
C GLU A 252 -9.50 23.49 -2.01
N ARG A 253 -8.85 22.96 -0.98
CA ARG A 253 -9.19 23.25 0.43
C ARG A 253 -8.72 24.61 0.94
N GLN A 254 -7.98 25.39 0.15
CA GLN A 254 -7.52 26.73 0.55
C GLN A 254 -8.29 27.81 -0.22
N PRO A 255 -9.54 28.16 0.12
CA PRO A 255 -9.92 29.56 0.02
C PRO A 255 -11.04 30.05 0.89
N ALA A 256 -11.18 29.68 2.14
CA ALA A 256 -12.16 30.38 2.99
C ALA A 256 -11.48 31.34 3.99
N ALA A 257 -10.25 31.08 4.39
CA ALA A 257 -9.58 31.84 5.46
C ALA A 257 -8.85 33.11 5.02
N LYS A 258 -8.70 33.37 3.71
CA LYS A 258 -8.00 34.57 3.22
C LYS A 258 -8.92 35.68 2.70
N LYS A 259 -10.22 35.45 2.56
CA LYS A 259 -11.19 36.49 2.13
C LYS A 259 -11.80 37.28 3.28
N GLU A 260 -11.77 36.80 4.51
CA GLU A 260 -12.31 37.55 5.67
C GLU A 260 -11.31 38.50 6.32
N ALA A 261 -10.02 38.45 5.97
CA ALA A 261 -9.01 39.34 6.52
C ALA A 261 -8.79 40.62 5.68
N GLN A 262 -9.49 40.81 4.57
CA GLN A 262 -9.37 42.01 3.70
C GLN A 262 -10.62 42.89 3.64
N THR A 263 -11.68 42.58 4.38
CA THR A 263 -12.89 43.43 4.46
C THR A 263 -13.16 43.95 5.87
N GLY A 264 -12.15 44.09 6.70
CA GLY A 264 -12.23 44.63 8.05
C GLY A 264 -11.60 46.00 8.14
N ALA A 265 -12.48 47.02 8.13
CA ALA A 265 -12.29 48.33 8.74
C ALA A 265 -11.31 49.32 8.10
N ALA A 266 -11.86 50.13 7.21
CA ALA A 266 -11.50 51.56 7.15
C ALA A 266 -12.43 52.30 8.14
N GLU A 267 -11.95 52.67 9.30
CA GLU A 267 -12.59 53.66 10.18
C GLU A 267 -12.19 55.05 9.71
N PRO A 268 -13.12 56.06 9.73
CA PRO A 268 -12.85 57.42 9.28
C PRO A 268 -12.04 58.16 10.34
N ARG A 269 -10.90 58.71 9.90
CA ARG A 269 -10.12 59.70 10.68
C ARG A 269 -10.94 60.94 10.86
N VAL A 270 -11.36 61.25 12.11
CA VAL A 270 -11.87 62.56 12.51
C VAL A 270 -10.67 63.42 12.92
N ASN A 271 -10.45 64.53 12.14
CA ASN A 271 -9.56 65.62 12.51
C ASN A 271 -10.20 66.42 13.66
N GLY A 272 -9.55 66.49 14.80
CA GLY A 272 -9.85 67.40 15.88
C GLY A 272 -8.58 68.02 16.43
N ARG A 273 -8.20 69.19 15.94
CA ARG A 273 -7.25 70.10 16.60
C ARG A 273 -7.90 70.63 17.88
N ILE A 274 -7.22 70.53 19.03
CA ILE A 274 -7.31 71.55 20.08
C ILE A 274 -5.98 71.61 20.85
N ALA A 275 -5.61 72.83 21.23
CA ALA A 275 -4.32 73.38 21.60
C ALA A 275 -3.89 73.08 23.05
N ASN A 276 -2.59 73.18 23.22
CA ASN A 276 -1.80 73.64 24.36
C ASN A 276 -2.49 73.94 25.70
N ALA A 277 -1.94 73.34 26.72
CA ALA A 277 -1.52 74.06 27.97
C ALA A 277 -0.63 73.14 28.81
N GLY A 278 0.49 73.65 29.14
CA GLY A 278 1.56 73.06 29.89
C GLY A 278 1.29 72.87 31.39
N MET A 279 2.07 72.11 31.99
CA MET A 279 2.75 72.47 33.29
C MET A 279 3.66 71.34 33.75
N GLN A 280 4.73 71.79 34.17
CA GLN A 280 5.95 71.26 34.71
C GLN A 280 5.85 70.37 35.97
N ARG A 281 6.94 69.64 36.12
CA ARG A 281 7.64 69.22 37.40
C ARG A 281 7.12 67.96 38.08
N SER A 282 7.94 67.09 38.34
CA SER A 282 9.13 66.75 39.14
C SER A 282 8.83 65.38 39.76
N GLY A 283 9.66 64.45 39.76
CA GLY A 283 10.89 64.27 40.42
C GLY A 283 10.95 62.90 41.05
N GLN A 284 12.08 62.29 40.90
CA GLN A 284 12.66 61.35 41.87
C GLN A 284 12.29 59.86 41.78
N ASN A 285 13.27 59.15 41.23
CA ASN A 285 13.66 57.82 41.67
C ASN A 285 14.20 57.90 43.10
N PRO A 286 14.11 56.86 43.96
CA PRO A 286 15.32 56.08 44.06
C PRO A 286 15.13 54.54 44.24
N ALA A 287 16.24 53.91 43.93
CA ALA A 287 16.55 52.52 44.14
C ALA A 287 16.54 52.05 45.61
N HIS A 288 16.37 50.75 45.79
CA HIS A 288 17.05 49.87 46.77
C HIS A 288 16.65 48.42 46.42
N ARG A 289 17.58 47.56 46.02
CA ARG A 289 18.56 46.72 46.76
C ARG A 289 17.94 45.92 47.90
N ASN A 290 17.97 44.62 47.72
CA ASN A 290 18.65 43.54 48.50
C ASN A 290 17.99 42.20 48.18
N ALA A 291 18.68 41.19 47.71
CA ALA A 291 19.76 40.38 48.28
C ALA A 291 19.28 39.41 49.39
N GLY A 292 19.50 38.15 49.16
CA GLY A 292 19.46 37.04 50.09
C GLY A 292 18.89 35.81 49.40
N GLY A 293 19.52 34.77 49.02
CA GLY A 293 20.75 34.16 49.54
C GLY A 293 20.41 32.97 50.43
N TYR A 294 21.04 31.87 50.12
CA TYR A 294 21.15 30.59 50.86
C TYR A 294 20.31 29.45 50.34
N ALA A 295 20.92 28.49 49.79
CA ALA A 295 21.95 27.52 50.17
C ALA A 295 21.39 26.14 50.47
N LYS A 296 21.90 25.23 49.66
CA LYS A 296 22.26 23.82 49.89
C LYS A 296 21.81 23.17 51.21
N THR A 297 21.28 21.97 51.10
CA THR A 297 21.88 20.83 51.84
C THR A 297 21.57 19.53 51.10
N ALA A 298 22.62 18.84 50.79
CA ALA A 298 22.65 17.42 50.51
C ALA A 298 22.58 16.67 51.87
N ASP A 299 21.88 15.57 51.90
CA ASP A 299 22.28 14.52 52.83
C ASP A 299 22.07 13.12 52.18
N ARG A 300 23.09 12.37 52.44
CA ARG A 300 23.46 11.04 52.02
C ARG A 300 23.19 10.13 53.23
N ARG A 301 22.59 8.98 53.01
CA ARG A 301 22.75 7.71 53.79
C ARG A 301 22.04 6.61 53.01
N GLN A 302 22.69 5.65 52.44
CA GLN A 302 23.41 4.46 52.93
C GLN A 302 22.60 3.64 53.95
N GLY A 303 22.43 2.38 53.63
CA GLY A 303 22.09 1.27 54.50
C GLY A 303 21.21 0.26 53.76
N THR A 304 21.75 -0.73 53.20
CA THR A 304 22.24 -2.08 53.55
C THR A 304 21.13 -3.11 53.68
N ASP A 305 21.34 -4.16 52.91
CA ASP A 305 21.18 -5.59 53.18
C ASP A 305 19.78 -6.22 53.36
N GLY A 306 19.64 -7.30 52.61
CA GLY A 306 18.91 -8.44 53.13
C GLY A 306 18.21 -9.29 52.09
N ALA A 307 18.93 -10.05 51.32
CA ALA A 307 18.94 -11.52 51.25
C ALA A 307 17.64 -12.29 50.97
N ARG A 308 17.70 -13.04 49.88
CA ARG A 308 17.39 -14.47 49.76
C ARG A 308 15.95 -14.96 49.67
N LYS A 309 15.76 -15.69 48.64
CA LYS A 309 15.19 -17.05 48.37
C LYS A 309 14.11 -17.00 47.35
N ALA A 310 14.22 -17.70 46.36
CA ALA A 310 14.33 -19.13 45.96
C ALA A 310 13.22 -19.45 44.97
N GLU A 311 13.67 -19.88 43.86
CA GLU A 311 13.24 -21.03 43.05
C GLU A 311 11.84 -21.56 43.26
N GLN A 312 11.09 -21.60 42.15
CA GLN A 312 10.42 -22.87 41.78
C GLN A 312 10.25 -22.99 40.26
N ARG A 313 11.05 -23.90 39.74
CA ARG A 313 10.86 -24.53 38.42
C ARG A 313 9.63 -25.42 38.51
N GLY A 314 8.75 -25.27 37.55
CA GLY A 314 7.66 -26.21 37.28
C GLY A 314 7.79 -26.80 35.88
N THR A 315 8.55 -27.86 35.79
CA THR A 315 8.53 -28.80 34.64
C THR A 315 7.22 -29.59 34.66
N TYR A 316 6.47 -29.56 33.58
CA TYR A 316 5.47 -30.62 33.34
C TYR A 316 5.94 -31.50 32.19
N ARG A 317 6.19 -32.73 32.59
CA ARG A 317 6.52 -33.89 31.77
C ARG A 317 5.23 -34.46 31.13
N SER A 318 5.40 -34.90 29.91
CA SER A 318 4.54 -35.80 29.16
C SER A 318 4.20 -37.08 29.92
N THR A 319 2.96 -37.51 29.82
CA THR A 319 2.63 -38.92 29.91
C THR A 319 1.76 -39.30 28.71
N ALA A 320 2.31 -40.19 27.93
CA ALA A 320 1.60 -41.02 26.98
C ALA A 320 0.79 -42.03 27.78
N ASP A 321 -0.43 -42.29 27.38
CA ASP A 321 -0.97 -43.63 27.50
C ASP A 321 -1.98 -43.95 26.38
N SER A 322 -1.92 -45.17 26.06
CA SER A 322 -2.28 -45.98 24.92
C SER A 322 -3.72 -46.49 24.97
N ARG A 323 -4.18 -46.85 23.76
CA ARG A 323 -5.13 -47.93 23.45
C ARG A 323 -6.63 -47.66 23.67
N THR A 324 -7.38 -47.63 22.55
CA THR A 324 -8.24 -48.82 22.26
C THR A 324 -8.72 -48.82 20.79
N ASN A 325 -8.59 -49.95 20.19
CA ASN A 325 -9.17 -50.41 18.95
C ASN A 325 -10.71 -50.38 18.99
N GLY A 326 -11.31 -49.98 17.88
CA GLY A 326 -12.74 -50.15 17.64
C GLY A 326 -13.01 -50.28 16.14
N THR A 327 -12.82 -51.45 15.63
CA THR A 327 -13.33 -51.95 14.34
C THR A 327 -14.86 -51.86 14.31
N TYR A 328 -15.41 -51.24 13.28
CA TYR A 328 -16.75 -51.54 12.84
C TYR A 328 -16.81 -51.75 11.32
N ARG A 329 -17.35 -52.91 11.00
CA ARG A 329 -17.56 -53.49 9.69
C ARG A 329 -18.70 -52.80 8.94
N SER A 330 -18.52 -52.84 7.62
CA SER A 330 -19.47 -52.74 6.53
C SER A 330 -20.90 -53.14 6.80
N ALA A 331 -21.84 -52.39 6.27
CA ALA A 331 -23.10 -52.87 5.79
C ALA A 331 -23.46 -52.19 4.48
N THR A 332 -23.48 -52.97 3.45
CA THR A 332 -24.11 -52.78 2.15
C THR A 332 -25.60 -52.63 2.34
N ASP A 333 -26.26 -51.68 1.71
CA ASP A 333 -27.50 -52.00 1.01
C ASP A 333 -27.80 -51.04 -0.15
N SER A 334 -28.45 -51.63 -1.11
CA SER A 334 -28.66 -51.29 -2.49
C SER A 334 -29.99 -50.55 -2.74
N ARG A 335 -30.06 -49.95 -3.95
CA ARG A 335 -31.27 -49.57 -4.75
C ARG A 335 -31.84 -48.18 -4.40
N THR A 336 -31.98 -47.25 -5.37
CA THR A 336 -32.78 -47.36 -6.60
C THR A 336 -32.50 -46.20 -7.57
N ASN A 337 -32.64 -46.50 -8.82
CA ASN A 337 -32.77 -45.71 -10.04
C ASN A 337 -33.36 -44.28 -9.94
N GLY A 338 -32.77 -43.37 -10.68
CA GLY A 338 -33.36 -42.09 -11.09
C GLY A 338 -32.56 -41.44 -12.24
N THR A 339 -32.85 -41.91 -13.46
CA THR A 339 -32.42 -41.33 -14.73
C THR A 339 -32.91 -39.90 -14.89
N TYR A 340 -31.97 -38.95 -15.05
CA TYR A 340 -32.26 -37.72 -15.78
C TYR A 340 -31.18 -37.51 -16.86
N ARG A 341 -31.59 -37.80 -18.09
CA ARG A 341 -30.93 -37.33 -19.31
C ARG A 341 -31.21 -35.85 -19.45
N ASN A 342 -30.16 -35.05 -19.61
CA ASN A 342 -30.24 -33.85 -20.40
C ASN A 342 -28.96 -33.71 -21.21
N GLY A 343 -29.13 -33.81 -22.54
CA GLY A 343 -28.09 -33.71 -23.48
C GLY A 343 -27.62 -32.25 -23.65
N PHE A 344 -26.33 -32.08 -23.72
CA PHE A 344 -25.74 -30.89 -24.27
C PHE A 344 -25.15 -31.23 -25.63
N ARG A 345 -25.75 -30.63 -26.65
CA ARG A 345 -25.30 -30.64 -28.05
C ARG A 345 -23.94 -29.95 -28.12
N SER A 346 -22.98 -30.61 -28.71
CA SER A 346 -21.76 -30.08 -29.29
C SER A 346 -22.07 -29.03 -30.34
N GLY A 347 -21.74 -27.78 -30.09
CA GLY A 347 -21.66 -26.72 -31.08
C GLY A 347 -20.18 -26.39 -31.30
N GLN A 348 -19.61 -26.91 -32.39
CA GLN A 348 -18.37 -26.42 -32.95
C GLN A 348 -18.59 -24.99 -33.45
N THR A 349 -17.87 -24.03 -32.90
CA THR A 349 -17.62 -22.76 -33.56
C THR A 349 -16.14 -22.47 -33.48
N GLY A 350 -15.50 -22.37 -34.61
CA GLY A 350 -14.09 -22.13 -34.80
C GLY A 350 -13.68 -20.78 -34.26
N ALA A 351 -12.68 -20.77 -33.42
CA ALA A 351 -11.99 -19.56 -32.99
C ALA A 351 -10.80 -19.31 -33.91
N GLN A 352 -10.93 -18.28 -34.72
CA GLN A 352 -9.83 -17.71 -35.49
C GLN A 352 -8.76 -17.17 -34.57
N LYS A 353 -7.56 -17.72 -34.68
CA LYS A 353 -6.33 -17.15 -34.10
C LYS A 353 -6.01 -15.84 -34.82
N LYS A 354 -6.19 -14.71 -34.14
CA LYS A 354 -5.57 -13.46 -34.56
C LYS A 354 -4.15 -13.43 -34.00
N ARG A 355 -3.17 -13.48 -34.89
CA ARG A 355 -1.77 -13.14 -34.61
C ARG A 355 -1.69 -11.63 -34.39
N TYR A 356 -1.04 -11.23 -33.35
CA TYR A 356 -0.60 -9.85 -33.12
C TYR A 356 0.86 -9.75 -33.58
N GLU A 357 1.06 -8.93 -34.61
CA GLU A 357 2.36 -8.38 -34.98
C GLU A 357 2.73 -7.22 -34.05
#